data_4b5f01c5c040ecee9ab2dfdcb7fe1543
#
_entry.id   4b5f01c5c040ecee9ab2dfdcb7fe1543
#
_cell.length_a   1.000
_cell.length_b   1.000
_cell.length_c   1.000
_cell.angle_alpha   90.00
_cell.angle_beta   90.00
_cell.angle_gamma   90.00
#
_symmetry.space_group_name_H-M   'P 1'
#
loop_
_entity.id
_entity.type
_entity.pdbx_description
1 polymer ?
#
loop_
_entity_poly.entity_id
_entity_poly.type
_entity_poly.pdbx_seq_one_letter_code
_entity_poly.pdbx_strand_id
1 'polypeptide(L)'
;VGEIKLDCGRIVGLTGYARSGKDTFARILVDEFHFKRVAFADALKSDLASYLGISRTRLDTEKEALRRALQLRGASLRAVDPTYWIRLAMSSIKYYQGAGCNVVVTDVRFPNEAVALRNMGAVILRMRRADQPLVTEDADTSERSIDMIDPDEVVLAD
;
A
#
# COMPACT_ATOMS: atom_id res chain seq x y z
N VAL A 1 18.85 10.82 25.54
CA VAL A 1 18.03 10.08 24.56
C VAL A 1 18.51 10.52 23.21
N GLY A 2 19.22 9.62 22.50
CA GLY A 2 19.73 9.94 21.17
C GLY A 2 18.59 10.26 20.23
N GLU A 3 18.63 11.42 19.56
CA GLU A 3 17.78 11.71 18.43
C GLU A 3 18.01 10.60 17.40
N ILE A 4 17.00 9.79 17.13
CA ILE A 4 16.99 8.91 15.98
C ILE A 4 16.89 9.83 14.76
N LYS A 5 18.03 10.22 14.20
CA LYS A 5 18.06 10.84 12.88
C LYS A 5 17.59 9.79 11.89
N LEU A 6 16.33 9.84 11.53
CA LEU A 6 15.83 9.10 10.38
C LEU A 6 16.51 9.67 9.15
N ASP A 7 17.34 8.88 8.50
CA ASP A 7 17.93 9.28 7.21
C ASP A 7 16.82 9.68 6.25
N CYS A 8 17.01 10.76 5.51
CA CYS A 8 16.04 11.23 4.52
C CYS A 8 15.90 10.22 3.38
N GLY A 9 14.69 10.10 2.85
CA GLY A 9 14.41 9.27 1.68
C GLY A 9 14.18 7.78 1.98
N ARG A 10 13.91 7.40 3.22
CA ARG A 10 13.53 6.03 3.58
C ARG A 10 12.18 5.65 3.02
N ILE A 11 12.03 4.40 2.61
CA ILE A 11 10.77 3.82 2.18
C ILE A 11 10.41 2.67 3.12
N VAL A 12 9.19 2.69 3.64
CA VAL A 12 8.60 1.61 4.41
C VAL A 12 7.37 1.10 3.66
N GLY A 13 7.35 -0.18 3.32
CA GLY A 13 6.18 -0.85 2.75
C GLY A 13 5.43 -1.62 3.84
N LEU A 14 4.12 -1.43 3.94
CA LEU A 14 3.27 -2.13 4.91
C LEU A 14 2.44 -3.18 4.19
N THR A 15 2.55 -4.42 4.66
CA THR A 15 1.73 -5.55 4.24
C THR A 15 0.99 -6.14 5.44
N GLY A 16 -0.02 -6.94 5.18
CA GLY A 16 -0.87 -7.57 6.20
C GLY A 16 -2.35 -7.51 5.82
N TYR A 17 -3.14 -8.37 6.44
CA TYR A 17 -4.57 -8.49 6.15
C TYR A 17 -5.37 -7.25 6.53
N ALA A 18 -6.61 -7.20 6.07
CA ALA A 18 -7.56 -6.19 6.54
C ALA A 18 -7.62 -6.18 8.07
N ARG A 19 -7.72 -4.99 8.67
CA ARG A 19 -7.78 -4.78 10.12
C ARG A 19 -6.53 -5.22 10.92
N SER A 20 -5.39 -5.44 10.26
CA SER A 20 -4.14 -5.80 10.95
C SER A 20 -3.42 -4.64 11.66
N GLY A 21 -3.97 -3.42 11.61
CA GLY A 21 -3.35 -2.24 12.20
C GLY A 21 -2.48 -1.40 11.26
N LYS A 22 -2.40 -1.75 9.96
CA LYS A 22 -1.60 -1.01 8.97
C LYS A 22 -1.92 0.48 8.93
N ASP A 23 -3.21 0.82 8.90
CA ASP A 23 -3.65 2.21 8.77
C ASP A 23 -3.30 3.03 10.02
N THR A 24 -3.40 2.42 11.19
CA THR A 24 -3.00 3.04 12.46
C THR A 24 -1.49 3.28 12.48
N PHE A 25 -0.70 2.28 12.12
CA PHE A 25 0.76 2.40 12.06
C PHE A 25 1.20 3.43 11.01
N ALA A 26 0.60 3.40 9.82
CA ALA A 26 0.87 4.39 8.78
C ALA A 26 0.55 5.82 9.24
N ARG A 27 -0.56 6.01 9.97
CA ARG A 27 -0.92 7.31 10.51
C ARG A 27 0.12 7.82 11.51
N ILE A 28 0.64 6.96 12.39
CA ILE A 28 1.73 7.33 13.32
C ILE A 28 2.95 7.78 12.53
N LEU A 29 3.36 7.05 11.48
CA LEU A 29 4.49 7.45 10.65
C LEU A 29 4.27 8.80 9.96
N VAL A 30 3.05 9.08 9.51
CA VAL A 30 2.72 10.37 8.86
C VAL A 30 2.67 11.50 9.87
N ASP A 31 1.95 11.32 10.98
CA ASP A 31 1.66 12.40 11.93
C ASP A 31 2.85 12.73 12.83
N GLU A 32 3.58 11.72 13.30
CA GLU A 32 4.68 11.91 14.26
C GLU A 32 6.06 11.93 13.60
N PHE A 33 6.25 11.18 12.50
CA PHE A 33 7.53 11.05 11.83
C PHE A 33 7.58 11.70 10.45
N HIS A 34 6.52 12.40 10.04
CA HIS A 34 6.43 13.19 8.81
C HIS A 34 6.64 12.40 7.52
N PHE A 35 6.32 11.11 7.51
CA PHE A 35 6.33 10.32 6.30
C PHE A 35 5.25 10.80 5.31
N LYS A 36 5.55 10.68 4.02
CA LYS A 36 4.55 10.88 2.95
C LYS A 36 3.89 9.55 2.65
N ARG A 37 2.55 9.54 2.66
CA ARG A 37 1.77 8.35 2.35
C ARG A 37 1.62 8.16 0.85
N VAL A 38 1.91 6.95 0.37
CA VAL A 38 1.61 6.49 -0.99
C VAL A 38 0.83 5.18 -0.90
N ALA A 39 -0.08 4.94 -1.81
CA ALA A 39 -0.79 3.67 -1.94
C ALA A 39 -0.96 3.30 -3.42
N PHE A 40 -0.78 2.03 -3.75
CA PHE A 40 -1.08 1.51 -5.09
C PHE A 40 -2.55 1.73 -5.45
N ALA A 41 -3.46 1.58 -4.48
CA ALA A 41 -4.88 1.82 -4.66
C ALA A 41 -5.23 3.27 -5.03
N ASP A 42 -4.40 4.25 -4.71
CA ASP A 42 -4.68 5.65 -5.06
C ASP A 42 -4.62 5.88 -6.57
N ALA A 43 -3.65 5.25 -7.25
CA ALA A 43 -3.57 5.27 -8.71
C ALA A 43 -4.79 4.59 -9.36
N LEU A 44 -5.19 3.43 -8.84
CA LEU A 44 -6.38 2.71 -9.30
C LEU A 44 -7.66 3.53 -9.13
N LYS A 45 -7.84 4.18 -8.00
CA LYS A 45 -9.01 5.03 -7.74
C LYS A 45 -9.05 6.25 -8.66
N SER A 46 -7.91 6.86 -8.91
CA SER A 46 -7.82 8.01 -9.83
C SER A 46 -8.12 7.60 -11.28
N ASP A 47 -7.62 6.45 -11.70
CA ASP A 47 -7.91 5.87 -13.01
C ASP A 47 -9.41 5.56 -13.19
N LEU A 48 -10.01 4.88 -12.20
CA LEU A 48 -11.44 4.56 -12.25
C LEU A 48 -12.31 5.83 -12.24
N ALA A 49 -11.98 6.82 -11.42
CA ALA A 49 -12.71 8.09 -11.37
C ALA A 49 -12.69 8.78 -12.73
N SER A 50 -11.54 8.82 -13.39
CA SER A 50 -11.39 9.36 -14.75
C SER A 50 -12.20 8.56 -15.78
N TYR A 51 -12.14 7.23 -15.71
CA TYR A 51 -12.88 6.34 -16.61
C TYR A 51 -14.40 6.52 -16.46
N LEU A 52 -14.91 6.70 -15.24
CA LEU A 52 -16.34 6.92 -14.97
C LEU A 52 -16.77 8.39 -15.14
N GLY A 53 -15.85 9.32 -15.35
CA GLY A 53 -16.16 10.75 -15.44
C GLY A 53 -16.65 11.36 -14.12
N ILE A 54 -16.23 10.84 -12.98
CA ILE A 54 -16.61 11.31 -11.64
C ILE A 54 -15.41 11.90 -10.91
N SER A 55 -15.65 12.73 -9.89
CA SER A 55 -14.58 13.25 -9.03
C SER A 55 -14.01 12.16 -8.13
N ARG A 56 -12.75 12.34 -7.72
CA ARG A 56 -12.13 11.45 -6.74
C ARG A 56 -12.89 11.45 -5.40
N THR A 57 -13.37 12.60 -4.97
CA THR A 57 -14.18 12.75 -3.75
C THR A 57 -15.45 11.91 -3.82
N ARG A 58 -16.15 11.95 -4.96
CA ARG A 58 -17.35 11.13 -5.16
C ARG A 58 -17.03 9.64 -5.12
N LEU A 59 -15.94 9.22 -5.76
CA LEU A 59 -15.51 7.82 -5.73
C LEU A 59 -15.21 7.36 -4.30
N ASP A 60 -14.53 8.17 -3.51
CA ASP A 60 -14.21 7.84 -2.12
C ASP A 60 -15.47 7.78 -1.24
N THR A 61 -16.48 8.62 -1.50
CA THR A 61 -17.76 8.59 -0.81
C THR A 61 -18.59 7.35 -1.17
N GLU A 62 -18.58 6.96 -2.44
CA GLU A 62 -19.33 5.81 -2.96
C GLU A 62 -18.47 4.52 -3.02
N LYS A 63 -17.35 4.48 -2.32
CA LYS A 63 -16.33 3.42 -2.39
C LYS A 63 -16.91 2.02 -2.22
N GLU A 64 -17.88 1.85 -1.33
CA GLU A 64 -18.46 0.54 -1.06
C GLU A 64 -19.31 0.06 -2.26
N ALA A 65 -20.10 0.92 -2.86
CA ALA A 65 -20.87 0.63 -4.07
C ALA A 65 -19.96 0.36 -5.28
N LEU A 66 -18.80 1.02 -5.34
CA LEU A 66 -17.83 0.90 -6.43
C LEU A 66 -16.75 -0.16 -6.19
N ARG A 67 -16.79 -0.88 -5.09
CA ARG A 67 -15.79 -1.89 -4.72
C ARG A 67 -15.53 -2.90 -5.83
N ARG A 68 -16.60 -3.46 -6.40
CA ARG A 68 -16.49 -4.43 -7.49
C ARG A 68 -15.86 -3.83 -8.75
N ALA A 69 -16.23 -2.60 -9.09
CA ALA A 69 -15.64 -1.88 -10.22
C ALA A 69 -14.14 -1.64 -10.02
N LEU A 70 -13.73 -1.26 -8.81
CA LEU A 70 -12.32 -1.11 -8.45
C LEU A 70 -11.55 -2.43 -8.58
N GLN A 71 -12.10 -3.52 -8.06
CA GLN A 71 -11.48 -4.85 -8.15
C GLN A 71 -11.32 -5.31 -9.60
N LEU A 72 -12.38 -5.19 -10.42
CA LEU A 72 -12.35 -5.57 -11.83
C LEU A 72 -11.37 -4.72 -12.64
N ARG A 73 -11.37 -3.40 -12.42
CA ARG A 73 -10.44 -2.50 -13.11
C ARG A 73 -8.98 -2.79 -12.72
N GLY A 74 -8.73 -2.99 -11.44
CA GLY A 74 -7.40 -3.34 -10.94
C GLY A 74 -6.90 -4.66 -11.51
N ALA A 75 -7.75 -5.69 -11.54
CA ALA A 75 -7.40 -7.00 -12.07
C ALA A 75 -7.20 -6.98 -13.59
N SER A 76 -8.05 -6.28 -14.35
CA SER A 76 -7.97 -6.25 -15.82
C SER A 76 -6.68 -5.58 -16.30
N LEU A 77 -6.31 -4.45 -15.73
CA LEU A 77 -5.06 -3.77 -16.10
C LEU A 77 -3.83 -4.55 -15.65
N ARG A 78 -3.87 -5.18 -14.47
CA ARG A 78 -2.79 -6.05 -14.01
C ARG A 78 -2.62 -7.32 -14.87
N ALA A 79 -3.71 -7.84 -15.42
CA ALA A 79 -3.64 -9.00 -16.34
C ALA A 79 -2.92 -8.66 -17.65
N VAL A 80 -3.05 -7.44 -18.13
CA VAL A 80 -2.35 -6.94 -19.33
C VAL A 80 -0.91 -6.57 -19.01
N ASP A 81 -0.69 -5.86 -17.90
CA ASP A 81 0.61 -5.41 -17.43
C ASP A 81 0.70 -5.55 -15.90
N PRO A 82 1.36 -6.61 -15.39
CA PRO A 82 1.51 -6.83 -13.94
C PRO A 82 2.21 -5.70 -13.20
N THR A 83 2.93 -4.83 -13.91
CA THR A 83 3.68 -3.70 -13.34
C THR A 83 2.94 -2.36 -13.44
N TYR A 84 1.75 -2.34 -14.00
CA TYR A 84 1.03 -1.09 -14.29
C TYR A 84 0.89 -0.19 -13.06
N TRP A 85 0.31 -0.70 -11.98
CA TRP A 85 0.10 0.05 -10.74
C TRP A 85 1.41 0.37 -10.03
N ILE A 86 2.40 -0.53 -10.14
CA ILE A 86 3.74 -0.36 -9.58
C ILE A 86 4.40 0.87 -10.19
N ARG A 87 4.40 1.00 -11.51
CA ARG A 87 5.02 2.15 -12.19
C ARG A 87 4.41 3.48 -11.78
N LEU A 88 3.08 3.52 -11.62
CA LEU A 88 2.40 4.73 -11.19
C LEU A 88 2.76 5.12 -9.74
N ALA A 89 2.78 4.17 -8.83
CA ALA A 89 3.19 4.41 -7.44
C ALA A 89 4.66 4.81 -7.33
N MET A 90 5.55 4.17 -8.10
CA MET A 90 6.98 4.50 -8.12
C MET A 90 7.26 5.95 -8.51
N SER A 91 6.48 6.53 -9.41
CA SER A 91 6.62 7.94 -9.78
C SER A 91 6.38 8.85 -8.59
N SER A 92 5.35 8.59 -7.80
CA SER A 92 5.06 9.33 -6.57
C SER A 92 6.15 9.15 -5.51
N ILE A 93 6.63 7.92 -5.33
CA ILE A 93 7.69 7.61 -4.36
C ILE A 93 8.97 8.36 -4.73
N LYS A 94 9.39 8.32 -6.00
CA LYS A 94 10.58 9.03 -6.49
C LYS A 94 10.47 10.55 -6.31
N TYR A 95 9.29 11.09 -6.53
CA TYR A 95 9.04 12.52 -6.31
C TYR A 95 9.29 12.91 -4.85
N TYR A 96 8.73 12.17 -3.90
CA TYR A 96 8.93 12.45 -2.48
C TYR A 96 10.36 12.20 -2.01
N GLN A 97 11.00 11.11 -2.48
CA GLN A 97 12.41 10.86 -2.17
C GLN A 97 13.33 11.96 -2.69
N GLY A 98 13.07 12.46 -3.91
CA GLY A 98 13.83 13.58 -4.50
C GLY A 98 13.67 14.87 -3.71
N ALA A 99 12.55 15.04 -2.99
CA ALA A 99 12.32 16.15 -2.06
C ALA A 99 12.89 15.90 -0.65
N GLY A 100 13.62 14.79 -0.43
CA GLY A 100 14.19 14.44 0.87
C GLY A 100 13.17 13.91 1.88
N CYS A 101 11.98 13.49 1.44
CA CYS A 101 10.93 12.96 2.32
C CYS A 101 11.06 11.45 2.50
N ASN A 102 10.71 10.97 3.69
CA ASN A 102 10.46 9.56 3.93
C ASN A 102 9.07 9.18 3.42
N VAL A 103 8.90 7.95 2.94
CA VAL A 103 7.66 7.47 2.33
C VAL A 103 7.17 6.21 3.02
N VAL A 104 5.87 6.14 3.30
CA VAL A 104 5.19 4.91 3.70
C VAL A 104 4.22 4.47 2.61
N VAL A 105 4.38 3.24 2.14
CA VAL A 105 3.47 2.59 1.18
C VAL A 105 2.54 1.66 1.96
N THR A 106 1.24 1.97 1.98
CA THR A 106 0.31 1.42 2.97
C THR A 106 -0.41 0.14 2.56
N ASP A 107 -0.29 -0.28 1.31
CA ASP A 107 -1.10 -1.36 0.73
C ASP A 107 -0.30 -2.34 -0.15
N VAL A 108 0.86 -2.76 0.33
CA VAL A 108 1.66 -3.79 -0.36
C VAL A 108 0.94 -5.14 -0.24
N ARG A 109 0.43 -5.65 -1.36
CA ARG A 109 -0.39 -6.87 -1.40
C ARG A 109 0.15 -7.96 -2.29
N PHE A 110 1.01 -7.62 -3.25
CA PHE A 110 1.55 -8.58 -4.21
C PHE A 110 3.08 -8.68 -4.10
N PRO A 111 3.65 -9.89 -4.32
CA PRO A 111 5.09 -10.09 -4.24
C PRO A 111 5.91 -9.17 -5.17
N ASN A 112 5.41 -8.91 -6.37
CA ASN A 112 6.10 -8.02 -7.33
C ASN A 112 6.12 -6.55 -6.87
N GLU A 113 5.12 -6.11 -6.11
CA GLU A 113 5.12 -4.79 -5.45
C GLU A 113 6.22 -4.71 -4.39
N ALA A 114 6.32 -5.74 -3.56
CA ALA A 114 7.38 -5.82 -2.54
C ALA A 114 8.78 -5.84 -3.15
N VAL A 115 8.98 -6.61 -4.22
CA VAL A 115 10.26 -6.65 -4.96
C VAL A 115 10.60 -5.28 -5.54
N ALA A 116 9.65 -4.61 -6.17
CA ALA A 116 9.87 -3.28 -6.75
C ALA A 116 10.25 -2.25 -5.68
N LEU A 117 9.58 -2.27 -4.53
CA LEU A 117 9.90 -1.40 -3.40
C LEU A 117 11.29 -1.69 -2.81
N ARG A 118 11.66 -2.98 -2.65
CA ARG A 118 13.00 -3.36 -2.18
C ARG A 118 14.09 -2.89 -3.12
N ASN A 119 13.86 -2.94 -4.42
CA ASN A 119 14.81 -2.41 -5.41
C ASN A 119 15.03 -0.89 -5.28
N MET A 120 14.12 -0.19 -4.59
CA MET A 120 14.25 1.22 -4.22
C MET A 120 14.82 1.43 -2.80
N GLY A 121 15.21 0.37 -2.11
CA GLY A 121 15.74 0.42 -0.76
C GLY A 121 14.70 0.36 0.35
N ALA A 122 13.48 -0.09 0.05
CA ALA A 122 12.41 -0.20 1.04
C ALA A 122 12.62 -1.36 2.01
N VAL A 123 12.15 -1.17 3.25
CA VAL A 123 11.92 -2.22 4.24
C VAL A 123 10.43 -2.59 4.21
N ILE A 124 10.13 -3.88 4.13
CA ILE A 124 8.75 -4.39 4.12
C ILE A 124 8.39 -4.92 5.50
N LEU A 125 7.40 -4.28 6.13
CA LEU A 125 6.88 -4.66 7.43
C LEU A 125 5.53 -5.36 7.28
N ARG A 126 5.39 -6.54 7.90
CA ARG A 126 4.09 -7.22 8.00
C ARG A 126 3.42 -6.85 9.30
N MET A 127 2.28 -6.20 9.21
CA MET A 127 1.42 -5.94 10.37
C MET A 127 0.54 -7.16 10.64
N ARG A 128 0.50 -7.60 11.90
CA ARG A 128 -0.30 -8.74 12.34
C ARG A 128 -0.90 -8.45 13.71
N ARG A 129 -2.11 -8.93 13.94
CA ARG A 129 -2.73 -8.97 15.26
C ARG A 129 -2.77 -10.40 15.77
N ALA A 130 -2.61 -10.57 17.08
CA ALA A 130 -2.60 -11.91 17.70
C ALA A 130 -3.93 -12.66 17.53
N ASP A 131 -5.05 -11.91 17.49
CA ASP A 131 -6.42 -12.42 17.35
C ASP A 131 -6.92 -12.49 15.92
N GLN A 132 -6.05 -12.25 14.94
CA GLN A 132 -6.47 -12.18 13.54
C GLN A 132 -6.71 -13.59 12.97
N PRO A 133 -7.93 -13.85 12.41
CA PRO A 133 -8.22 -15.12 11.78
C PRO A 133 -7.37 -15.34 10.54
N LEU A 134 -7.15 -16.60 10.20
CA LEU A 134 -6.55 -16.99 8.92
C LEU A 134 -7.44 -16.53 7.76
N VAL A 135 -6.83 -16.29 6.61
CA VAL A 135 -7.56 -15.92 5.39
C VAL A 135 -8.52 -17.04 5.02
N THR A 136 -9.78 -16.68 4.76
CA THR A 136 -10.80 -17.63 4.31
C THR A 136 -10.65 -17.96 2.82
N GLU A 137 -11.24 -19.07 2.38
CA GLU A 137 -11.22 -19.45 0.97
C GLU A 137 -11.90 -18.42 0.05
N ASP A 138 -12.83 -17.62 0.58
CA ASP A 138 -13.55 -16.56 -0.12
C ASP A 138 -12.79 -15.23 -0.17
N ALA A 139 -11.57 -15.17 0.39
CA ALA A 139 -10.77 -13.97 0.38
C ALA A 139 -10.38 -13.57 -1.06
N ASP A 140 -10.36 -12.27 -1.32
CA ASP A 140 -9.88 -11.71 -2.60
C ASP A 140 -8.44 -12.19 -2.89
N THR A 141 -8.13 -12.34 -4.16
CA THR A 141 -6.79 -12.71 -4.65
C THR A 141 -5.71 -11.81 -4.07
N SER A 142 -6.01 -10.53 -3.85
CA SER A 142 -5.06 -9.60 -3.24
C SER A 142 -4.73 -9.91 -1.78
N GLU A 143 -5.66 -10.47 -1.02
CA GLU A 143 -5.40 -10.89 0.37
C GLU A 143 -4.63 -12.22 0.44
N ARG A 144 -4.94 -13.15 -0.47
CA ARG A 144 -4.19 -14.42 -0.57
C ARG A 144 -2.73 -14.19 -0.96
N SER A 145 -2.47 -13.22 -1.80
CA SER A 145 -1.12 -12.89 -2.24
C SER A 145 -0.23 -12.31 -1.14
N ILE A 146 -0.82 -11.80 -0.06
CA ILE A 146 -0.08 -11.25 1.09
C ILE A 146 0.83 -12.33 1.71
N ASP A 147 0.35 -13.57 1.82
CA ASP A 147 1.15 -14.66 2.41
C ASP A 147 2.38 -15.05 1.60
N MET A 148 2.38 -14.73 0.30
CA MET A 148 3.51 -14.96 -0.59
C MET A 148 4.61 -13.89 -0.48
N ILE A 149 4.36 -12.81 0.28
CA ILE A 149 5.37 -11.78 0.53
C ILE A 149 6.20 -12.23 1.74
N ASP A 150 7.51 -12.30 1.58
CA ASP A 150 8.44 -12.50 2.70
C ASP A 150 8.78 -11.12 3.31
N PRO A 151 8.30 -10.78 4.52
CA PRO A 151 8.56 -9.48 5.11
C PRO A 151 9.97 -9.43 5.71
N ASP A 152 10.55 -8.24 5.80
CA ASP A 152 11.81 -8.03 6.51
C ASP A 152 11.61 -8.13 8.03
N GLU A 153 10.45 -7.66 8.51
CA GLU A 153 10.04 -7.78 9.92
C GLU A 153 8.53 -7.97 10.05
N VAL A 154 8.13 -8.62 11.15
CA VAL A 154 6.72 -8.76 11.55
C VAL A 154 6.46 -7.89 12.76
N VAL A 155 5.51 -6.97 12.64
CA VAL A 155 5.08 -6.07 13.72
C VAL A 155 3.77 -6.59 14.30
N LEU A 156 3.76 -6.87 15.59
CA LEU A 156 2.57 -7.28 16.31
C LEU A 156 1.84 -6.02 16.82
N ALA A 157 0.60 -5.86 16.42
CA ALA A 157 -0.31 -4.84 16.94
C ALA A 157 -1.18 -5.45 18.03
N ASP A 158 -1.31 -4.75 19.13
CA ASP A 158 -2.18 -5.11 20.26
C ASP A 158 -3.65 -4.81 19.95
#